data_c470fbec0cda4109336e5503ace663d3
#
_entry.id   c470fbec0cda4109336e5503ace663d3
#
_cell.length_a   1.000
_cell.length_b   1.000
_cell.length_c   1.000
_cell.angle_alpha   90.00
_cell.angle_beta   90.00
_cell.angle_gamma   90.00
#
_symmetry.space_group_name_H-M   'P 1'
#
loop_
_entity.id
_entity.type
_entity.pdbx_description
1 polymer ?
#
loop_
_entity_poly.entity_id
_entity_poly.type
_entity_poly.pdbx_seq_one_letter_code
_entity_poly.pdbx_strand_id
1 'polypeptide(L)'
;MNNFLLKVVTIFTGLVLSTQLYGYEQAYSKTTVGEIEIVDLPPARLIEAGKEGDYFSQSSTLFRSLFKYIKENEIAMTVPVEGDLTAARMRFFVGDDAPAEIDSTESVSVVEMPARRVASIGGKGSYKEKNVSKVREKLESWLENHADLEQAGEAYAVFWNAPFTPWFLKRFDVHIPVREKKQGP
;
A
#
# COMPACT_ATOMS: atom_id res chain seq x y z
N MET A 1 17.69 55.28 47.58
CA MET A 1 17.94 55.15 46.10
C MET A 1 17.98 53.66 45.78
N ASN A 2 16.81 53.10 45.50
CA ASN A 2 16.72 51.65 45.18
C ASN A 2 16.06 51.53 43.80
N ASN A 3 16.84 51.11 42.82
CA ASN A 3 16.36 50.83 41.46
C ASN A 3 15.70 49.45 41.45
N PHE A 4 14.40 49.40 41.31
CA PHE A 4 13.62 48.21 41.14
C PHE A 4 13.60 47.87 39.63
N LEU A 5 14.44 46.91 39.20
CA LEU A 5 14.47 46.40 37.84
C LEU A 5 13.31 45.43 37.66
N LEU A 6 12.30 45.86 36.92
CA LEU A 6 11.17 45.05 36.51
C LEU A 6 11.60 44.14 35.38
N LYS A 7 11.79 42.82 35.66
CA LYS A 7 12.02 41.82 34.63
C LYS A 7 10.67 41.42 34.00
N VAL A 8 10.45 41.88 32.77
CA VAL A 8 9.33 41.38 31.95
C VAL A 8 9.73 40.03 31.39
N VAL A 9 9.10 38.98 31.91
CA VAL A 9 9.20 37.64 31.37
C VAL A 9 8.14 37.50 30.27
N THR A 10 8.58 37.60 29.03
CA THR A 10 7.72 37.31 27.86
C THR A 10 7.58 35.80 27.72
N ILE A 11 6.43 35.25 28.12
CA ILE A 11 6.08 33.87 27.87
C ILE A 11 5.63 33.76 26.41
N PHE A 12 6.50 33.22 25.57
CA PHE A 12 6.17 32.84 24.20
C PHE A 12 5.42 31.49 24.27
N THR A 13 4.10 31.57 24.34
CA THR A 13 3.23 30.42 24.17
C THR A 13 3.23 30.03 22.66
N GLY A 14 4.14 29.16 22.28
CA GLY A 14 4.15 28.58 20.95
C GLY A 14 2.91 27.72 20.75
N LEU A 15 1.93 28.27 20.02
CA LEU A 15 0.78 27.52 19.53
C LEU A 15 1.28 26.54 18.48
N VAL A 16 1.56 25.31 18.89
CA VAL A 16 1.80 24.20 17.96
C VAL A 16 0.47 23.90 17.29
N LEU A 17 0.24 24.50 16.12
CA LEU A 17 -0.81 24.06 15.21
C LEU A 17 -0.40 22.65 14.71
N SER A 18 -0.90 21.62 15.35
CA SER A 18 -0.90 20.28 14.79
C SER A 18 -1.86 20.30 13.59
N THR A 19 -1.33 20.58 12.40
CA THR A 19 -2.02 20.28 11.15
C THR A 19 -2.12 18.77 11.09
N GLN A 20 -3.27 18.25 11.48
CA GLN A 20 -3.67 16.89 11.12
C GLN A 20 -3.81 16.89 9.58
N LEU A 21 -2.73 16.52 8.90
CA LEU A 21 -2.82 16.07 7.53
C LEU A 21 -3.73 14.84 7.59
N TYR A 22 -4.93 14.96 7.04
CA TYR A 22 -5.82 13.85 6.79
C TYR A 22 -5.10 12.91 5.80
N GLY A 23 -4.19 12.09 6.33
CA GLY A 23 -3.59 10.97 5.61
C GLY A 23 -4.56 9.80 5.70
N TYR A 24 -4.71 9.06 4.62
CA TYR A 24 -5.35 7.75 4.68
C TYR A 24 -4.62 6.86 5.67
N GLU A 25 -5.35 6.02 6.41
CA GLU A 25 -4.76 5.00 7.26
C GLU A 25 -3.83 4.10 6.44
N GLN A 26 -2.66 3.78 6.99
CA GLN A 26 -1.67 2.93 6.32
C GLN A 26 -1.68 1.53 6.93
N ALA A 27 -1.95 0.52 6.10
CA ALA A 27 -1.93 -0.88 6.53
C ALA A 27 -0.52 -1.36 6.94
N TYR A 28 0.54 -0.82 6.31
CA TYR A 28 1.95 -1.11 6.63
C TYR A 28 2.89 -0.05 6.04
N SER A 29 4.19 -0.15 6.28
CA SER A 29 5.18 0.84 5.81
C SER A 29 5.57 0.63 4.35
N LYS A 30 5.94 1.73 3.67
CA LYS A 30 6.46 1.72 2.30
C LYS A 30 7.91 1.25 2.27
N THR A 31 8.29 0.49 1.26
CA THR A 31 9.69 0.22 0.95
C THR A 31 10.39 1.47 0.42
N THR A 32 11.64 1.69 0.80
CA THR A 32 12.43 2.82 0.31
C THR A 32 12.66 2.72 -1.20
N VAL A 33 12.58 3.86 -1.92
CA VAL A 33 12.72 3.87 -3.39
C VAL A 33 14.04 3.29 -3.83
N GLY A 34 13.98 2.23 -4.63
CA GLY A 34 15.15 1.56 -5.21
C GLY A 34 15.81 0.54 -4.29
N GLU A 35 15.40 0.46 -3.03
CA GLU A 35 15.85 -0.56 -2.09
C GLU A 35 14.96 -1.81 -2.18
N ILE A 36 15.56 -2.96 -1.83
CA ILE A 36 14.85 -4.24 -1.78
C ILE A 36 14.92 -4.74 -0.34
N GLU A 37 13.77 -5.11 0.19
CA GLU A 37 13.61 -5.58 1.57
C GLU A 37 12.76 -6.85 1.60
N ILE A 38 13.02 -7.73 2.57
CA ILE A 38 12.08 -8.80 2.93
C ILE A 38 11.15 -8.25 4.00
N VAL A 39 9.86 -8.29 3.71
CA VAL A 39 8.81 -7.74 4.59
C VAL A 39 7.84 -8.84 4.98
N ASP A 40 7.59 -8.96 6.29
CA ASP A 40 6.53 -9.80 6.81
C ASP A 40 5.25 -8.95 6.97
N LEU A 41 4.27 -9.20 6.12
CA LEU A 41 2.97 -8.53 6.15
C LEU A 41 2.02 -9.29 7.10
N PRO A 42 1.32 -8.58 8.01
CA PRO A 42 0.36 -9.22 8.91
C PRO A 42 -0.84 -9.78 8.13
N PRO A 43 -1.64 -10.65 8.76
CA PRO A 43 -2.94 -11.01 8.20
C PRO A 43 -3.80 -9.75 8.09
N ALA A 44 -4.67 -9.71 7.09
CA ALA A 44 -5.52 -8.54 6.85
C ALA A 44 -6.84 -8.94 6.19
N ARG A 45 -7.89 -8.20 6.49
CA ARG A 45 -9.15 -8.25 5.74
C ARG A 45 -9.08 -7.25 4.58
N LEU A 46 -9.43 -7.72 3.39
CA LEU A 46 -9.45 -6.91 2.17
C LEU A 46 -10.79 -7.03 1.47
N ILE A 47 -11.11 -6.05 0.64
CA ILE A 47 -12.13 -6.17 -0.38
C ILE A 47 -11.46 -6.23 -1.74
N GLU A 48 -11.92 -7.13 -2.59
CA GLU A 48 -11.35 -7.41 -3.91
C GLU A 48 -12.40 -7.22 -5.00
N ALA A 49 -12.02 -6.52 -6.08
CA ALA A 49 -12.74 -6.51 -7.34
C ALA A 49 -11.86 -7.10 -8.44
N GLY A 50 -12.45 -7.91 -9.32
CA GLY A 50 -11.78 -8.54 -10.45
C GLY A 50 -12.48 -8.31 -11.77
N LYS A 51 -11.73 -8.33 -12.86
CA LYS A 51 -12.19 -8.26 -14.25
C LYS A 51 -11.34 -9.15 -15.14
N GLU A 52 -11.87 -9.54 -16.27
CA GLU A 52 -11.07 -10.15 -17.34
C GLU A 52 -10.20 -9.09 -18.03
N GLY A 53 -9.03 -9.49 -18.49
CA GLY A 53 -8.11 -8.65 -19.25
C GLY A 53 -6.90 -8.17 -18.47
N ASP A 54 -6.29 -7.11 -18.96
CA ASP A 54 -5.09 -6.50 -18.38
C ASP A 54 -5.43 -5.56 -17.21
N TYR A 55 -4.66 -5.64 -16.13
CA TYR A 55 -4.85 -4.80 -14.94
C TYR A 55 -4.85 -3.29 -15.25
N PHE A 56 -3.87 -2.82 -16.03
CA PHE A 56 -3.72 -1.38 -16.26
C PHE A 56 -4.88 -0.81 -17.07
N SER A 57 -5.44 -1.57 -18.00
CA SER A 57 -6.62 -1.18 -18.76
C SER A 57 -7.89 -1.18 -17.89
N GLN A 58 -7.99 -2.09 -16.92
CA GLN A 58 -9.15 -2.26 -16.04
C GLN A 58 -9.07 -1.43 -14.75
N SER A 59 -7.90 -0.89 -14.39
CA SER A 59 -7.63 -0.28 -13.09
C SER A 59 -8.64 0.79 -12.66
N SER A 60 -9.09 1.64 -13.59
CA SER A 60 -10.10 2.67 -13.29
C SER A 60 -11.48 2.09 -12.99
N THR A 61 -11.85 0.97 -13.63
CA THR A 61 -13.12 0.27 -13.40
C THR A 61 -13.11 -0.45 -12.07
N LEU A 62 -12.01 -1.17 -11.79
CA LEU A 62 -11.79 -1.87 -10.52
C LEU A 62 -11.83 -0.89 -9.34
N PHE A 63 -11.10 0.23 -9.46
CA PHE A 63 -11.11 1.27 -8.43
C PHE A 63 -12.52 1.81 -8.17
N ARG A 64 -13.29 2.11 -9.21
CA ARG A 64 -14.67 2.62 -9.05
C ARG A 64 -15.58 1.62 -8.36
N SER A 65 -15.46 0.33 -8.67
CA SER A 65 -16.26 -0.73 -8.02
C SER A 65 -15.96 -0.77 -6.52
N LEU A 66 -14.68 -0.82 -6.13
CA LEU A 66 -14.26 -0.82 -4.73
C LEU A 66 -14.59 0.48 -4.01
N PHE A 67 -14.39 1.63 -4.67
CA PHE A 67 -14.69 2.93 -4.07
C PHE A 67 -16.20 3.12 -3.84
N LYS A 68 -17.05 2.64 -4.75
CA LYS A 68 -18.49 2.60 -4.56
C LYS A 68 -18.84 1.74 -3.34
N TYR A 69 -18.27 0.53 -3.27
CA TYR A 69 -18.52 -0.40 -2.18
C TYR A 69 -18.16 0.19 -0.81
N ILE A 70 -16.97 0.80 -0.65
CA ILE A 70 -16.59 1.39 0.65
C ILE A 70 -17.50 2.55 1.04
N LYS A 71 -18.02 3.33 0.07
CA LYS A 71 -18.98 4.40 0.33
C LYS A 71 -20.34 3.88 0.79
N GLU A 72 -20.82 2.80 0.20
CA GLU A 72 -22.11 2.19 0.54
C GLU A 72 -22.10 1.46 1.87
N ASN A 73 -20.91 1.00 2.32
CA ASN A 73 -20.72 0.25 3.56
C ASN A 73 -20.04 1.07 4.67
N GLU A 74 -19.88 2.39 4.50
CA GLU A 74 -19.27 3.30 5.49
C GLU A 74 -17.85 2.88 5.91
N ILE A 75 -17.09 2.27 4.98
CA ILE A 75 -15.70 1.85 5.21
C ILE A 75 -14.78 3.01 4.85
N ALA A 76 -13.83 3.33 5.73
CA ALA A 76 -12.82 4.34 5.47
C ALA A 76 -11.86 3.88 4.35
N MET A 77 -11.41 4.84 3.51
CA MET A 77 -10.39 4.54 2.50
C MET A 77 -9.03 4.38 3.17
N THR A 78 -8.37 3.26 2.93
CA THR A 78 -7.02 2.96 3.42
C THR A 78 -5.99 3.00 2.30
N VAL A 79 -4.72 3.01 2.65
CA VAL A 79 -3.60 2.78 1.73
C VAL A 79 -2.67 1.72 2.31
N PRO A 80 -2.00 0.94 1.48
CA PRO A 80 -1.96 1.00 0.02
C PRO A 80 -3.16 0.33 -0.66
N VAL A 81 -3.21 0.47 -1.99
CA VAL A 81 -4.05 -0.33 -2.88
C VAL A 81 -3.19 -1.40 -3.51
N GLU A 82 -3.58 -2.66 -3.43
CA GLU A 82 -2.90 -3.75 -4.13
C GLU A 82 -3.49 -3.97 -5.52
N GLY A 83 -2.63 -4.21 -6.51
CA GLY A 83 -3.00 -4.55 -7.88
C GLY A 83 -2.33 -5.84 -8.33
N ASP A 84 -3.11 -6.91 -8.52
CA ASP A 84 -2.64 -8.15 -9.12
C ASP A 84 -2.51 -7.93 -10.63
N LEU A 85 -1.27 -7.93 -11.10
CA LEU A 85 -0.94 -7.57 -12.49
C LEU A 85 -1.28 -8.68 -13.49
N THR A 86 -1.38 -9.93 -13.00
CA THR A 86 -1.61 -11.10 -13.85
C THR A 86 -3.10 -11.42 -14.03
N ALA A 87 -3.91 -11.08 -13.04
CA ALA A 87 -5.32 -11.47 -12.99
C ALA A 87 -6.30 -10.28 -12.97
N ALA A 88 -5.86 -9.08 -13.32
CA ALA A 88 -6.65 -7.84 -13.31
C ALA A 88 -7.54 -7.70 -12.07
N ARG A 89 -6.96 -7.83 -10.87
CA ARG A 89 -7.63 -7.68 -9.59
C ARG A 89 -7.07 -6.50 -8.82
N MET A 90 -7.95 -5.82 -8.08
CA MET A 90 -7.58 -4.73 -7.20
C MET A 90 -8.12 -5.02 -5.80
N ARG A 91 -7.34 -4.68 -4.77
CA ARG A 91 -7.71 -4.88 -3.36
C ARG A 91 -7.53 -3.60 -2.58
N PHE A 92 -8.51 -3.31 -1.70
CA PHE A 92 -8.38 -2.32 -0.66
C PHE A 92 -8.31 -3.01 0.69
N PHE A 93 -7.47 -2.51 1.58
CA PHE A 93 -7.45 -2.95 2.97
C PHE A 93 -8.67 -2.40 3.70
N VAL A 94 -9.24 -3.21 4.56
CA VAL A 94 -10.31 -2.83 5.47
C VAL A 94 -9.66 -2.45 6.79
N GLY A 95 -9.82 -1.20 7.23
CA GLY A 95 -9.26 -0.70 8.49
C GLY A 95 -9.95 -1.28 9.71
N ASP A 96 -9.33 -1.11 10.87
CA ASP A 96 -9.82 -1.66 12.14
C ASP A 96 -11.13 -0.98 12.61
N ASP A 97 -11.42 0.21 12.12
CA ASP A 97 -12.64 0.98 12.40
C ASP A 97 -13.84 0.61 11.49
N ALA A 98 -13.63 -0.29 10.54
CA ALA A 98 -14.69 -0.74 9.65
C ALA A 98 -15.74 -1.59 10.40
N PRO A 99 -16.98 -1.67 9.87
CA PRO A 99 -17.99 -2.57 10.42
C PRO A 99 -17.47 -4.01 10.57
N ALA A 100 -17.80 -4.65 11.69
CA ALA A 100 -17.35 -6.03 11.96
C ALA A 100 -17.88 -7.02 10.90
N GLU A 101 -19.09 -6.79 10.40
CA GLU A 101 -19.73 -7.58 9.36
C GLU A 101 -19.82 -6.75 8.08
N ILE A 102 -19.21 -7.24 7.03
CA ILE A 102 -19.29 -6.72 5.66
C ILE A 102 -19.50 -7.90 4.72
N ASP A 103 -20.42 -7.76 3.78
CA ASP A 103 -20.83 -8.84 2.90
C ASP A 103 -20.23 -8.70 1.50
N SER A 104 -19.87 -9.83 0.89
CA SER A 104 -19.53 -9.85 -0.53
C SER A 104 -20.75 -9.52 -1.39
N THR A 105 -20.51 -8.87 -2.52
CA THR A 105 -21.51 -8.59 -3.55
C THR A 105 -21.15 -9.34 -4.84
N GLU A 106 -21.96 -9.21 -5.89
CA GLU A 106 -21.63 -9.76 -7.21
C GLU A 106 -20.31 -9.22 -7.79
N SER A 107 -19.94 -7.97 -7.45
CA SER A 107 -18.79 -7.26 -8.03
C SER A 107 -17.60 -7.06 -7.08
N VAL A 108 -17.78 -7.31 -5.78
CA VAL A 108 -16.76 -7.13 -4.74
C VAL A 108 -16.83 -8.29 -3.75
N SER A 109 -15.71 -8.96 -3.56
CA SER A 109 -15.56 -10.03 -2.59
C SER A 109 -14.84 -9.55 -1.34
N VAL A 110 -15.24 -10.03 -0.17
CA VAL A 110 -14.49 -9.87 1.08
C VAL A 110 -13.51 -11.01 1.18
N VAL A 111 -12.23 -10.71 1.42
CA VAL A 111 -11.13 -11.68 1.42
C VAL A 111 -10.32 -11.56 2.70
N GLU A 112 -10.19 -12.67 3.42
CA GLU A 112 -9.26 -12.78 4.54
C GLU A 112 -7.90 -13.24 4.01
N MET A 113 -6.92 -12.34 4.08
CA MET A 113 -5.57 -12.60 3.62
C MET A 113 -4.70 -13.05 4.79
N PRO A 114 -4.06 -14.23 4.74
CA PRO A 114 -3.14 -14.68 5.77
C PRO A 114 -1.88 -13.80 5.81
N ALA A 115 -1.10 -13.91 6.88
CA ALA A 115 0.24 -13.32 6.93
C ALA A 115 1.08 -13.78 5.73
N ARG A 116 1.82 -12.85 5.13
CA ARG A 116 2.62 -13.09 3.92
C ARG A 116 4.03 -12.57 4.10
N ARG A 117 5.03 -13.36 3.71
CA ARG A 117 6.40 -12.87 3.55
C ARG A 117 6.63 -12.50 2.09
N VAL A 118 7.10 -11.30 1.83
CA VAL A 118 7.33 -10.78 0.48
C VAL A 118 8.72 -10.20 0.33
N ALA A 119 9.32 -10.36 -0.84
CA ALA A 119 10.37 -9.46 -1.30
C ALA A 119 9.68 -8.21 -1.87
N SER A 120 10.10 -7.04 -1.43
CA SER A 120 9.51 -5.76 -1.79
C SER A 120 10.56 -4.81 -2.34
N ILE A 121 10.25 -4.08 -3.41
CA ILE A 121 11.07 -3.00 -3.95
C ILE A 121 10.26 -1.72 -4.09
N GLY A 122 10.78 -0.60 -3.56
CA GLY A 122 10.15 0.71 -3.70
C GLY A 122 10.35 1.34 -5.07
N GLY A 123 9.26 1.88 -5.64
CA GLY A 123 9.24 2.61 -6.91
C GLY A 123 8.71 4.04 -6.77
N LYS A 124 9.04 4.90 -7.73
CA LYS A 124 8.58 6.28 -7.83
C LYS A 124 8.14 6.62 -9.25
N GLY A 125 7.10 7.42 -9.37
CA GLY A 125 6.62 7.90 -10.67
C GLY A 125 5.20 7.44 -11.01
N SER A 126 4.79 7.60 -12.26
CA SER A 126 3.42 7.26 -12.69
C SER A 126 3.13 5.76 -12.54
N TYR A 127 1.87 5.44 -12.29
CA TYR A 127 1.35 4.06 -12.18
C TYR A 127 1.10 3.41 -13.55
N LYS A 128 1.95 3.72 -14.54
CA LYS A 128 1.89 3.09 -15.86
C LYS A 128 2.60 1.75 -15.85
N GLU A 129 2.09 0.82 -16.63
CA GLU A 129 2.65 -0.51 -16.82
C GLU A 129 4.17 -0.51 -16.98
N LYS A 130 4.68 0.30 -17.92
CA LYS A 130 6.13 0.42 -18.19
C LYS A 130 6.97 0.71 -16.94
N ASN A 131 6.47 1.57 -16.04
CA ASN A 131 7.21 1.91 -14.81
C ASN A 131 7.16 0.76 -13.80
N VAL A 132 6.00 0.14 -13.64
CA VAL A 132 5.79 -0.98 -12.71
C VAL A 132 6.59 -2.19 -13.19
N SER A 133 6.52 -2.53 -14.48
CA SER A 133 7.27 -3.65 -15.06
C SER A 133 8.78 -3.50 -14.89
N LYS A 134 9.31 -2.29 -15.11
CA LYS A 134 10.75 -2.02 -14.91
C LYS A 134 11.19 -2.25 -13.45
N VAL A 135 10.33 -1.95 -12.48
CA VAL A 135 10.63 -2.17 -11.06
C VAL A 135 10.48 -3.65 -10.72
N ARG A 136 9.47 -4.32 -11.29
CA ARG A 136 9.26 -5.77 -11.15
C ARG A 136 10.46 -6.56 -11.67
N GLU A 137 10.93 -6.29 -12.88
CA GLU A 137 12.11 -6.94 -13.49
C GLU A 137 13.35 -6.86 -12.59
N LYS A 138 13.56 -5.74 -11.90
CA LYS A 138 14.66 -5.61 -10.95
C LYS A 138 14.50 -6.53 -9.74
N LEU A 139 13.28 -6.66 -9.22
CA LEU A 139 13.01 -7.52 -8.09
C LEU A 139 13.13 -9.00 -8.47
N GLU A 140 12.64 -9.37 -9.65
CA GLU A 140 12.77 -10.72 -10.22
C GLU A 140 14.25 -11.09 -10.37
N SER A 141 15.07 -10.23 -11.00
CA SER A 141 16.50 -10.44 -11.15
C SER A 141 17.23 -10.50 -9.81
N TRP A 142 16.80 -9.73 -8.82
CA TRP A 142 17.37 -9.81 -7.47
C TRP A 142 17.06 -11.18 -6.84
N LEU A 143 15.81 -11.64 -6.94
CA LEU A 143 15.37 -12.92 -6.38
C LEU A 143 16.10 -14.11 -7.01
N GLU A 144 16.35 -14.09 -8.33
CA GLU A 144 17.12 -15.13 -9.03
C GLU A 144 18.53 -15.31 -8.44
N ASN A 145 19.13 -14.24 -7.90
CA ASN A 145 20.45 -14.25 -7.28
C ASN A 145 20.43 -14.59 -5.76
N HIS A 146 19.25 -14.83 -5.18
CA HIS A 146 19.08 -15.21 -3.78
C HIS A 146 18.68 -16.69 -3.67
N ALA A 147 19.71 -17.55 -3.62
CA ALA A 147 19.54 -19.00 -3.68
C ALA A 147 18.78 -19.60 -2.48
N ASP A 148 18.68 -18.87 -1.37
CA ASP A 148 17.97 -19.22 -0.14
C ASP A 148 16.47 -18.95 -0.18
N LEU A 149 16.03 -18.15 -1.16
CA LEU A 149 14.61 -17.78 -1.34
C LEU A 149 14.03 -18.40 -2.62
N GLU A 150 12.75 -18.67 -2.59
CA GLU A 150 11.98 -19.04 -3.78
C GLU A 150 10.67 -18.26 -3.84
N GLN A 151 10.23 -17.95 -5.03
CA GLN A 151 8.94 -17.32 -5.28
C GLN A 151 7.80 -18.24 -4.80
N ALA A 152 6.86 -17.69 -4.05
CA ALA A 152 5.73 -18.40 -3.47
C ALA A 152 4.36 -17.94 -4.00
N GLY A 153 4.35 -16.98 -4.93
CA GLY A 153 3.15 -16.45 -5.56
C GLY A 153 3.47 -15.45 -6.65
N GLU A 154 2.45 -14.96 -7.35
CA GLU A 154 2.60 -13.98 -8.41
C GLU A 154 2.99 -12.59 -7.88
N ALA A 155 3.76 -11.84 -8.69
CA ALA A 155 4.10 -10.46 -8.39
C ALA A 155 2.86 -9.55 -8.44
N TYR A 156 2.77 -8.61 -7.52
CA TYR A 156 1.71 -7.61 -7.51
C TYR A 156 2.27 -6.21 -7.21
N ALA A 157 1.56 -5.18 -7.67
CA ALA A 157 1.92 -3.81 -7.38
C ALA A 157 1.14 -3.29 -6.17
N VAL A 158 1.75 -2.33 -5.48
CA VAL A 158 1.22 -1.69 -4.27
C VAL A 158 1.26 -0.18 -4.48
N PHE A 159 0.11 0.48 -4.51
CA PHE A 159 -0.03 1.89 -4.87
C PHE A 159 -0.37 2.73 -3.64
N TRP A 160 0.51 3.69 -3.31
CA TRP A 160 0.45 4.46 -2.07
C TRP A 160 -0.29 5.79 -2.15
N ASN A 161 -0.56 6.30 -3.33
CA ASN A 161 -1.11 7.64 -3.50
C ASN A 161 -2.41 7.62 -4.29
N ALA A 162 -3.27 8.59 -3.98
CA ALA A 162 -4.51 8.81 -4.71
C ALA A 162 -4.28 9.00 -6.21
N PRO A 163 -5.25 8.65 -7.07
CA PRO A 163 -5.13 8.77 -8.53
C PRO A 163 -4.74 10.16 -9.03
N PHE A 164 -5.22 11.21 -8.34
CA PHE A 164 -4.97 12.62 -8.69
C PHE A 164 -3.64 13.19 -8.17
N THR A 165 -2.86 12.41 -7.40
CA THR A 165 -1.52 12.84 -6.97
C THR A 165 -0.63 13.08 -8.21
N PRO A 166 0.13 14.19 -8.28
CA PRO A 166 1.07 14.43 -9.37
C PRO A 166 2.02 13.27 -9.57
N TRP A 167 2.25 12.87 -10.82
CA TRP A 167 2.99 11.64 -11.15
C TRP A 167 4.38 11.57 -10.52
N PHE A 168 5.09 12.68 -10.38
CA PHE A 168 6.44 12.76 -9.81
C PHE A 168 6.47 12.60 -8.28
N LEU A 169 5.33 12.72 -7.61
CA LEU A 169 5.16 12.47 -6.17
C LEU A 169 4.63 11.07 -5.89
N LYS A 170 4.13 10.38 -6.90
CA LYS A 170 3.57 9.03 -6.71
C LYS A 170 4.63 8.04 -6.29
N ARG A 171 4.25 7.18 -5.34
CA ARG A 171 5.02 6.07 -4.80
C ARG A 171 4.24 4.78 -5.02
N PHE A 172 4.96 3.74 -5.37
CA PHE A 172 4.43 2.39 -5.44
C PHE A 172 5.53 1.42 -5.03
N ASP A 173 5.15 0.23 -4.62
CA ASP A 173 6.08 -0.86 -4.41
C ASP A 173 5.68 -2.01 -5.35
N VAL A 174 6.60 -2.91 -5.61
CA VAL A 174 6.31 -4.21 -6.22
C VAL A 174 6.69 -5.27 -5.22
N HIS A 175 5.76 -6.19 -4.97
CA HIS A 175 5.94 -7.31 -4.07
C HIS A 175 5.95 -8.63 -4.84
N ILE A 176 6.83 -9.54 -4.44
CA ILE A 176 6.81 -10.95 -4.84
C ILE A 176 6.71 -11.78 -3.55
N PRO A 177 5.62 -12.55 -3.36
CA PRO A 177 5.56 -13.51 -2.26
C PRO A 177 6.73 -14.47 -2.32
N VAL A 178 7.41 -14.66 -1.18
CA VAL A 178 8.59 -15.51 -1.08
C VAL A 178 8.51 -16.45 0.12
N ARG A 179 9.24 -17.54 0.04
CA ARG A 179 9.50 -18.46 1.16
C ARG A 179 10.95 -18.92 1.13
N GLU A 180 11.44 -19.36 2.25
CA GLU A 180 12.75 -20.01 2.31
C GLU A 180 12.73 -21.33 1.54
N LYS A 181 13.76 -21.55 0.73
CA LYS A 181 13.95 -22.85 0.11
C LYS A 181 14.25 -23.88 1.19
N LYS A 182 13.49 -24.97 1.18
CA LYS A 182 13.84 -26.11 2.02
C LYS A 182 15.20 -26.62 1.58
N GLN A 183 16.19 -26.55 2.46
CA GLN A 183 17.44 -27.26 2.26
C GLN A 183 17.09 -28.74 2.22
N GLY A 184 17.35 -29.39 1.10
CA GLY A 184 17.20 -30.84 0.99
C GLY A 184 18.10 -31.55 2.01
N PRO A 185 17.74 -32.76 2.45
CA PRO A 185 18.53 -33.53 3.37
C PRO A 185 19.90 -33.89 2.82
#